data_7afc81cecfa3f139c6c00fbc77d5ae85
#
_entry.id   7afc81cecfa3f139c6c00fbc77d5ae85
#
_cell.length_a   1.000
_cell.length_b   1.000
_cell.length_c   1.000
_cell.angle_alpha   90.00
_cell.angle_beta   90.00
_cell.angle_gamma   90.00
#
_symmetry.space_group_name_H-M   'P 1'
#
loop_
_entity.id
_entity.type
_entity.pdbx_description
1 polymer ?
#
loop_
_entity_poly.entity_id
_entity_poly.type
_entity_poly.pdbx_seq_one_letter_code
_entity_poly.pdbx_strand_id
1 'polypeptide(L)'
;MRRFLPATGLWAVLSTAVLVPATAHAQAADPNLARNLAATCANCHGTNGNARGDMKPLAGVPADKIVTMMADYRAGNLPATIMHQIVKGYTEEQVRLIAAYFAAQKPAGKK
;
A
#
# COMPACT_ATOMS: atom_id res chain seq x y z
N MET A 1 -53.79 32.33 -55.41
CA MET A 1 -52.52 32.26 -54.68
C MET A 1 -52.80 31.67 -53.30
N ARG A 2 -52.49 30.40 -53.09
CA ARG A 2 -52.65 29.70 -51.81
C ARG A 2 -51.26 29.50 -51.21
N ARG A 3 -51.00 30.15 -50.08
CA ARG A 3 -49.78 30.02 -49.34
C ARG A 3 -49.89 28.80 -48.40
N PHE A 4 -49.11 27.78 -48.65
CA PHE A 4 -48.94 26.65 -47.74
C PHE A 4 -47.89 27.03 -46.68
N LEU A 5 -48.28 26.98 -45.41
CA LEU A 5 -47.33 27.05 -44.28
C LEU A 5 -46.87 25.63 -43.94
N PRO A 6 -45.57 25.37 -43.78
CA PRO A 6 -45.11 24.12 -43.23
C PRO A 6 -45.24 24.10 -41.72
N ALA A 7 -45.90 23.07 -41.20
CA ALA A 7 -45.94 22.75 -39.77
C ALA A 7 -44.60 22.19 -39.32
N THR A 8 -43.87 22.96 -38.52
CA THR A 8 -42.66 22.48 -37.85
C THR A 8 -43.06 21.70 -36.61
N GLY A 9 -42.98 20.34 -36.74
CA GLY A 9 -43.15 19.44 -35.61
C GLY A 9 -41.97 19.50 -34.68
N LEU A 10 -42.23 19.98 -33.45
CA LEU A 10 -41.24 19.99 -32.36
C LEU A 10 -41.16 18.60 -31.73
N TRP A 11 -40.11 17.85 -32.06
CA TRP A 11 -39.83 16.57 -31.42
C TRP A 11 -39.11 16.82 -30.12
N ALA A 12 -39.83 16.71 -29.00
CA ALA A 12 -39.24 16.73 -27.67
C ALA A 12 -38.61 15.38 -27.38
N VAL A 13 -37.27 15.31 -27.45
CA VAL A 13 -36.50 14.13 -27.02
C VAL A 13 -36.41 14.16 -25.50
N LEU A 14 -37.20 13.35 -24.81
CA LEU A 14 -37.06 13.10 -23.38
C LEU A 14 -35.84 12.22 -23.18
N SER A 15 -34.72 12.82 -22.81
CA SER A 15 -33.53 12.08 -22.35
C SER A 15 -33.76 11.60 -20.91
N THR A 16 -34.13 10.35 -20.72
CA THR A 16 -34.16 9.70 -19.41
C THR A 16 -32.72 9.42 -18.96
N ALA A 17 -32.21 10.23 -18.05
CA ALA A 17 -30.94 9.97 -17.39
C ALA A 17 -31.11 8.75 -16.46
N VAL A 18 -30.55 7.61 -16.86
CA VAL A 18 -30.45 6.42 -16.01
C VAL A 18 -29.35 6.68 -14.98
N LEU A 19 -29.75 6.98 -13.75
CA LEU A 19 -28.80 6.96 -12.61
C LEU A 19 -28.41 5.52 -12.33
N VAL A 20 -27.21 5.13 -12.78
CA VAL A 20 -26.59 3.86 -12.38
C VAL A 20 -26.02 4.07 -10.98
N PRO A 21 -26.51 3.36 -9.94
CA PRO A 21 -25.89 3.45 -8.62
C PRO A 21 -24.46 2.89 -8.72
N ALA A 22 -23.45 3.74 -8.51
CA ALA A 22 -22.07 3.28 -8.32
C ALA A 22 -22.02 2.52 -6.99
N THR A 23 -22.12 1.19 -7.05
CA THR A 23 -21.82 0.34 -5.90
C THR A 23 -20.34 0.48 -5.62
N ALA A 24 -19.99 1.28 -4.63
CA ALA A 24 -18.64 1.31 -4.08
C ALA A 24 -18.37 -0.08 -3.50
N HIS A 25 -17.67 -0.92 -4.25
CA HIS A 25 -17.14 -2.16 -3.71
C HIS A 25 -16.05 -1.75 -2.72
N ALA A 26 -16.36 -1.82 -1.44
CA ALA A 26 -15.32 -1.83 -0.41
C ALA A 26 -14.46 -3.06 -0.69
N GLN A 27 -13.29 -2.85 -1.29
CA GLN A 27 -12.31 -3.91 -1.45
C GLN A 27 -11.97 -4.39 -0.04
N ALA A 28 -12.31 -5.65 0.26
CA ALA A 28 -11.86 -6.28 1.47
C ALA A 28 -10.34 -6.13 1.54
N ALA A 29 -9.82 -5.65 2.68
CA ALA A 29 -8.39 -5.48 2.87
C ALA A 29 -7.71 -6.83 2.56
N ASP A 30 -6.71 -6.82 1.69
CA ASP A 30 -5.96 -8.04 1.35
C ASP A 30 -5.31 -8.59 2.63
N PRO A 31 -5.69 -9.79 3.11
CA PRO A 31 -5.13 -10.37 4.33
C PRO A 31 -3.63 -10.63 4.22
N ASN A 32 -3.09 -10.66 3.00
CA ASN A 32 -1.66 -10.86 2.73
C ASN A 32 -0.89 -9.55 2.50
N LEU A 33 -1.55 -8.40 2.54
CA LEU A 33 -0.91 -7.12 2.19
C LEU A 33 0.37 -6.88 2.99
N ALA A 34 0.35 -7.06 4.30
CA ALA A 34 1.52 -6.87 5.16
C ALA A 34 2.67 -7.80 4.78
N ARG A 35 2.37 -9.07 4.53
CA ARG A 35 3.35 -10.06 4.07
C ARG A 35 3.92 -9.71 2.70
N ASN A 36 3.07 -9.30 1.77
CA ASN A 36 3.49 -8.94 0.41
C ASN A 36 4.38 -7.69 0.42
N LEU A 37 4.05 -6.69 1.23
CA LEU A 37 4.90 -5.51 1.42
C LEU A 37 6.25 -5.88 2.06
N ALA A 38 6.27 -6.77 3.04
CA ALA A 38 7.48 -7.21 3.73
C ALA A 38 8.37 -8.12 2.87
N ALA A 39 7.86 -8.69 1.78
CA ALA A 39 8.59 -9.64 0.95
C ALA A 39 9.87 -9.04 0.34
N THR A 40 9.87 -7.76 -0.03
CA THR A 40 11.04 -7.06 -0.56
C THR A 40 12.16 -6.92 0.45
N CYS A 41 11.83 -6.82 1.74
CA CYS A 41 12.81 -6.72 2.83
C CYS A 41 13.58 -8.03 3.04
N ALA A 42 12.97 -9.17 2.66
CA ALA A 42 13.54 -10.49 2.83
C ALA A 42 14.83 -10.71 2.00
N ASN A 43 15.03 -9.96 0.92
CA ASN A 43 16.23 -10.05 0.09
C ASN A 43 17.50 -9.78 0.91
N CYS A 44 17.45 -8.86 1.86
CA CYS A 44 18.56 -8.51 2.73
C CYS A 44 18.36 -9.02 4.16
N HIS A 45 17.15 -8.89 4.71
CA HIS A 45 16.88 -9.21 6.11
C HIS A 45 16.41 -10.66 6.33
N GLY A 46 16.43 -11.49 5.28
CA GLY A 46 16.08 -12.90 5.35
C GLY A 46 14.57 -13.17 5.39
N THR A 47 14.20 -14.39 5.07
CA THR A 47 12.80 -14.84 5.09
C THR A 47 12.21 -14.63 6.48
N ASN A 48 11.06 -14.00 6.54
CA ASN A 48 10.37 -13.63 7.80
C ASN A 48 11.26 -12.79 8.75
N GLY A 49 12.24 -12.06 8.20
CA GLY A 49 13.14 -11.23 8.99
C GLY A 49 14.25 -12.00 9.73
N ASN A 50 14.44 -13.27 9.41
CA ASN A 50 15.54 -14.07 9.96
C ASN A 50 16.79 -13.92 9.10
N ALA A 51 17.54 -12.85 9.35
CA ALA A 51 18.71 -12.48 8.60
C ALA A 51 19.83 -13.53 8.72
N ARG A 52 20.68 -13.57 7.69
CA ARG A 52 21.89 -14.39 7.65
C ARG A 52 23.12 -13.47 7.64
N GLY A 53 24.22 -13.99 8.17
CA GLY A 53 25.47 -13.24 8.26
C GLY A 53 25.33 -12.00 9.14
N ASP A 54 25.93 -10.90 8.71
CA ASP A 54 26.00 -9.65 9.47
C ASP A 54 24.76 -8.74 9.34
N MET A 55 23.75 -9.18 8.57
CA MET A 55 22.52 -8.41 8.41
C MET A 55 21.69 -8.41 9.69
N LYS A 56 21.11 -7.27 10.02
CA LYS A 56 20.25 -7.14 11.20
C LYS A 56 18.94 -7.92 10.99
N PRO A 57 18.59 -8.82 11.93
CA PRO A 57 17.32 -9.51 11.89
C PRO A 57 16.17 -8.54 12.22
N LEU A 58 15.01 -8.79 11.62
CA LEU A 58 13.77 -8.06 11.89
C LEU A 58 12.74 -8.92 12.63
N ALA A 59 12.87 -10.24 12.59
CA ALA A 59 11.96 -11.18 13.26
C ALA A 59 11.89 -10.90 14.76
N GLY A 60 10.67 -10.69 15.27
CA GLY A 60 10.42 -10.44 16.69
C GLY A 60 10.86 -9.06 17.21
N VAL A 61 11.35 -8.17 16.34
CA VAL A 61 11.65 -6.79 16.73
C VAL A 61 10.32 -6.06 16.95
N PRO A 62 10.15 -5.33 18.06
CA PRO A 62 8.92 -4.56 18.33
C PRO A 62 8.56 -3.64 17.17
N ALA A 63 7.27 -3.59 16.81
CA ALA A 63 6.80 -2.85 15.65
C ALA A 63 7.11 -1.35 15.74
N ASP A 64 6.91 -0.75 16.89
CA ASP A 64 7.23 0.66 17.18
C ASP A 64 8.71 0.98 16.94
N LYS A 65 9.59 0.06 17.33
CA LYS A 65 11.03 0.20 17.08
C LYS A 65 11.35 0.18 15.59
N ILE A 66 10.73 -0.71 14.81
CA ILE A 66 10.90 -0.75 13.35
C ILE A 66 10.40 0.55 12.73
N VAL A 67 9.21 1.03 13.12
CA VAL A 67 8.64 2.28 12.61
C VAL A 67 9.56 3.46 12.90
N THR A 68 10.08 3.57 14.13
CA THR A 68 11.00 4.64 14.52
C THR A 68 12.29 4.60 13.69
N MET A 69 12.90 3.42 13.55
CA MET A 69 14.12 3.27 12.72
C MET A 69 13.87 3.65 11.25
N MET A 70 12.72 3.28 10.69
CA MET A 70 12.37 3.64 9.31
C MET A 70 12.17 5.16 9.17
N ALA A 71 11.57 5.82 10.15
CA ALA A 71 11.46 7.28 10.18
C ALA A 71 12.83 7.95 10.26
N ASP A 72 13.73 7.45 11.09
CA ASP A 72 15.08 7.95 11.23
C ASP A 72 15.92 7.77 9.95
N TYR A 73 15.80 6.64 9.27
CA TYR A 73 16.44 6.47 7.95
C TYR A 73 15.88 7.45 6.92
N ARG A 74 14.56 7.68 6.91
CA ARG A 74 13.91 8.64 6.00
C ARG A 74 14.40 10.07 6.23
N ALA A 75 14.58 10.45 7.50
CA ALA A 75 15.05 11.76 7.92
C ALA A 75 16.57 11.93 7.78
N GLY A 76 17.32 10.85 7.55
CA GLY A 76 18.80 10.88 7.52
C GLY A 76 19.46 10.90 8.89
N ASN A 77 18.72 10.60 9.96
CA ASN A 77 19.24 10.57 11.33
C ASN A 77 20.08 9.31 11.62
N LEU A 78 19.88 8.25 10.84
CA LEU A 78 20.66 7.01 10.96
C LEU A 78 21.53 6.80 9.72
N PRO A 79 22.82 6.43 9.91
CA PRO A 79 23.70 6.08 8.81
C PRO A 79 23.21 4.78 8.15
N ALA A 80 23.15 4.76 6.82
CA ALA A 80 22.72 3.60 6.07
C ALA A 80 23.41 3.57 4.70
N THR A 81 23.62 2.36 4.20
CA THR A 81 24.09 2.16 2.81
C THR A 81 22.93 2.34 1.83
N ILE A 82 21.74 1.79 2.14
CA ILE A 82 20.60 1.78 1.21
C ILE A 82 19.26 2.06 1.88
N MET A 83 19.09 1.81 3.20
CA MET A 83 17.80 1.91 3.86
C MET A 83 17.18 3.31 3.75
N HIS A 84 17.99 4.38 3.76
CA HIS A 84 17.54 5.74 3.56
C HIS A 84 16.85 5.98 2.19
N GLN A 85 17.13 5.17 1.19
CA GLN A 85 16.46 5.21 -0.12
C GLN A 85 15.25 4.27 -0.14
N ILE A 86 15.40 3.05 0.39
CA ILE A 86 14.33 2.05 0.40
C ILE A 86 13.08 2.58 1.11
N VAL A 87 13.25 3.21 2.27
CA VAL A 87 12.11 3.72 3.07
C VAL A 87 11.28 4.76 2.34
N LYS A 88 11.86 5.50 1.40
CA LYS A 88 11.13 6.51 0.61
C LYS A 88 10.08 5.92 -0.32
N GLY A 89 10.20 4.64 -0.65
CA GLY A 89 9.25 3.90 -1.49
C GLY A 89 7.97 3.46 -0.77
N TYR A 90 7.85 3.68 0.54
CA TYR A 90 6.71 3.23 1.35
C TYR A 90 6.00 4.39 2.03
N THR A 91 4.67 4.31 2.11
CA THR A 91 3.88 5.21 2.96
C THR A 91 4.08 4.85 4.43
N GLU A 92 3.70 5.75 5.33
CA GLU A 92 3.78 5.46 6.77
C GLU A 92 2.86 4.29 7.17
N GLU A 93 1.70 4.18 6.54
CA GLU A 93 0.79 3.05 6.76
C GLU A 93 1.42 1.74 6.32
N GLN A 94 2.04 1.71 5.15
CA GLN A 94 2.77 0.53 4.66
C GLN A 94 3.92 0.15 5.59
N VAL A 95 4.65 1.14 6.11
CA VAL A 95 5.72 0.89 7.11
C VAL A 95 5.15 0.26 8.39
N ARG A 96 3.99 0.72 8.87
CA ARG A 96 3.32 0.10 10.04
C ARG A 96 2.92 -1.36 9.77
N LEU A 97 2.38 -1.64 8.58
CA LEU A 97 2.03 -3.02 8.18
C LEU A 97 3.27 -3.93 8.11
N ILE A 98 4.35 -3.46 7.51
CA ILE A 98 5.63 -4.18 7.44
C ILE A 98 6.17 -4.42 8.86
N ALA A 99 6.15 -3.41 9.70
CA ALA A 99 6.64 -3.51 11.09
C ALA A 99 5.83 -4.52 11.91
N ALA A 100 4.51 -4.49 11.81
CA ALA A 100 3.62 -5.46 12.46
C ALA A 100 3.90 -6.89 11.98
N TYR A 101 4.13 -7.07 10.68
CA TYR A 101 4.46 -8.37 10.12
C TYR A 101 5.74 -8.95 10.73
N PHE A 102 6.84 -8.18 10.76
CA PHE A 102 8.11 -8.66 11.32
C PHE A 102 8.07 -8.84 12.83
N ALA A 103 7.35 -7.98 13.56
CA ALA A 103 7.18 -8.13 15.00
C ALA A 103 6.49 -9.44 15.39
N ALA A 104 5.58 -9.93 14.55
CA ALA A 104 4.87 -11.19 14.76
C ALA A 104 5.69 -12.44 14.37
N GLN A 105 6.85 -12.28 13.72
CA GLN A 105 7.68 -13.41 13.32
C GLN A 105 8.50 -13.95 14.50
N LYS A 106 8.67 -15.27 14.51
CA LYS A 106 9.57 -15.91 15.49
C LYS A 106 11.03 -15.76 15.05
N PRO A 107 11.91 -15.23 15.92
CA PRO A 107 13.34 -15.26 15.66
C PRO A 107 13.82 -16.72 15.51
N ALA A 108 14.61 -16.99 14.47
CA ALA A 108 15.31 -18.26 14.38
C ALA A 108 16.28 -18.37 15.58
N GLY A 109 16.22 -19.47 16.32
CA GLY A 109 17.16 -19.71 17.40
C GLY A 109 18.59 -19.59 16.90
N LYS A 110 19.44 -18.90 17.64
CA LYS A 110 20.89 -18.95 17.40
C LYS A 110 21.31 -20.40 17.56
N LYS A 111 21.76 -21.03 16.45
CA LYS A 111 22.49 -22.31 16.54
C LYS A 111 23.86 -22.06 17.10
#